data_e17e67954704a2a024b4189e2fc946a4
#
_entry.id   e17e67954704a2a024b4189e2fc946a4
#
_cell.length_a   1.000
_cell.length_b   1.000
_cell.length_c   1.000
_cell.angle_alpha   90.00
_cell.angle_beta   90.00
_cell.angle_gamma   90.00
#
_symmetry.space_group_name_H-M   'P 1'
#
loop_
_entity.id
_entity.type
_entity.pdbx_description
1 polymer ?
#
loop_
_entity_poly.entity_id
_entity_poly.type
_entity_poly.pdbx_seq_one_letter_code
_entity_poly.pdbx_strand_id
1 'polypeptide(L)'
;MTELVYGPTFAEMRDPSLLPDGFRARAQEALMGAPLDPINLYNIHWKNADNRVRYIVFPEALSGISTKIVVLVGKRFPSGSHKVGAVYSCLIEKQLLGDIRPGEHVPIFPSTGNFGIGGAWGGPRMGYRSLVILPEEMSRER
;
A
#
# COMPACT_ATOMS: atom_id res chain seq x y z
N MET A 1 -2.03 9.37 25.27
CA MET A 1 -1.48 8.27 24.44
C MET A 1 -2.26 8.25 23.15
N THR A 2 -1.58 8.33 22.02
CA THR A 2 -2.24 8.23 20.69
C THR A 2 -2.71 6.78 20.51
N GLU A 3 -3.98 6.61 20.12
CA GLU A 3 -4.56 5.29 19.87
C GLU A 3 -3.85 4.59 18.73
N LEU A 4 -3.60 3.27 18.88
CA LEU A 4 -2.99 2.47 17.83
C LEU A 4 -4.00 2.24 16.71
N VAL A 5 -3.60 2.55 15.48
CA VAL A 5 -4.42 2.29 14.30
C VAL A 5 -4.07 0.92 13.72
N TYR A 6 -5.06 0.05 13.66
CA TYR A 6 -4.95 -1.26 13.00
C TYR A 6 -5.68 -1.22 11.67
N GLY A 7 -4.97 -1.58 10.62
CA GLY A 7 -5.53 -1.73 9.28
C GLY A 7 -5.91 -3.19 8.99
N PRO A 8 -5.99 -3.57 7.71
CA PRO A 8 -6.34 -4.93 7.31
C PRO A 8 -5.32 -5.96 7.78
N THR A 9 -5.79 -7.15 8.10
CA THR A 9 -4.94 -8.33 8.27
C THR A 9 -4.37 -8.79 6.91
N PHE A 10 -3.31 -9.60 6.93
CA PHE A 10 -2.78 -10.17 5.69
C PHE A 10 -3.78 -11.08 4.96
N ALA A 11 -4.70 -11.73 5.70
CA ALA A 11 -5.78 -12.50 5.11
C ALA A 11 -6.74 -11.62 4.32
N GLU A 12 -7.17 -10.49 4.89
CA GLU A 12 -8.04 -9.51 4.23
C GLU A 12 -7.36 -8.79 3.06
N MET A 13 -6.06 -8.50 3.15
CA MET A 13 -5.29 -7.96 2.02
C MET A 13 -5.22 -8.96 0.86
N ARG A 14 -5.11 -10.26 1.14
CA ARG A 14 -5.11 -11.32 0.15
C ARG A 14 -6.50 -11.57 -0.43
N ASP A 15 -7.51 -11.51 0.42
CA ASP A 15 -8.90 -11.72 0.05
C ASP A 15 -9.83 -10.71 0.75
N PRO A 16 -10.06 -9.54 0.10
CA PRO A 16 -10.92 -8.50 0.64
C PRO A 16 -12.40 -8.87 0.74
N SER A 17 -12.82 -10.04 0.24
CA SER A 17 -14.19 -10.53 0.46
C SER A 17 -14.44 -11.01 1.90
N LEU A 18 -13.38 -11.13 2.70
CA LEU A 18 -13.47 -11.41 4.15
C LEU A 18 -13.93 -10.17 4.96
N LEU A 19 -13.88 -8.98 4.36
CA LEU A 19 -14.35 -7.76 5.02
C LEU A 19 -15.90 -7.74 5.06
N PRO A 20 -16.49 -7.08 6.07
CA PRO A 20 -17.93 -6.93 6.17
C PRO A 20 -18.55 -6.28 4.92
N ASP A 21 -19.81 -6.60 4.64
CA ASP A 21 -20.55 -6.04 3.52
C ASP A 21 -20.52 -4.51 3.53
N GLY A 22 -20.33 -3.92 2.34
CA GLY A 22 -20.22 -2.48 2.16
C GLY A 22 -18.89 -1.84 2.63
N PHE A 23 -18.05 -2.56 3.37
CA PHE A 23 -16.80 -1.98 3.89
C PHE A 23 -15.83 -1.58 2.77
N ARG A 24 -15.70 -2.42 1.74
CA ARG A 24 -14.85 -2.12 0.57
C ARG A 24 -15.32 -0.86 -0.18
N ALA A 25 -16.62 -0.68 -0.34
CA ALA A 25 -17.19 0.51 -0.99
C ALA A 25 -16.81 1.78 -0.18
N ARG A 26 -17.01 1.76 1.13
CA ARG A 26 -16.62 2.86 2.03
C ARG A 26 -15.12 3.17 1.97
N ALA A 27 -14.27 2.14 1.93
CA ALA A 27 -12.83 2.34 1.80
C ALA A 27 -12.45 2.97 0.44
N GLN A 28 -13.15 2.62 -0.64
CA GLN A 28 -12.96 3.24 -1.95
C GLN A 28 -13.42 4.70 -1.98
N GLU A 29 -14.55 5.03 -1.38
CA GLU A 29 -15.06 6.40 -1.26
C GLU A 29 -14.11 7.28 -0.45
N ALA A 30 -13.54 6.76 0.62
CA ALA A 30 -12.62 7.48 1.49
C ALA A 30 -11.32 7.91 0.78
N LEU A 31 -10.89 7.23 -0.29
CA LEU A 31 -9.72 7.65 -1.07
C LEU A 31 -9.84 9.08 -1.60
N MET A 32 -11.06 9.51 -1.94
CA MET A 32 -11.33 10.84 -2.48
C MET A 32 -11.89 11.79 -1.42
N GLY A 33 -12.78 11.31 -0.54
CA GLY A 33 -13.49 12.14 0.42
C GLY A 33 -12.76 12.36 1.75
N ALA A 34 -11.98 11.39 2.19
CA ALA A 34 -11.25 11.43 3.46
C ALA A 34 -9.85 10.80 3.31
N PRO A 35 -8.93 11.49 2.62
CA PRO A 35 -7.65 10.90 2.20
C PRO A 35 -6.74 10.45 3.34
N LEU A 36 -6.89 10.99 4.54
CA LEU A 36 -6.09 10.59 5.72
C LEU A 36 -6.80 9.59 6.63
N ASP A 37 -8.07 9.25 6.34
CA ASP A 37 -8.81 8.27 7.13
C ASP A 37 -8.11 6.90 7.10
N PRO A 38 -7.89 6.26 8.27
CA PRO A 38 -7.30 4.92 8.36
C PRO A 38 -8.03 3.84 7.55
N ILE A 39 -9.33 4.00 7.26
CA ILE A 39 -10.08 3.08 6.41
C ILE A 39 -9.43 2.90 5.03
N ASN A 40 -8.67 3.89 4.57
CA ASN A 40 -7.94 3.81 3.31
C ASN A 40 -6.90 2.69 3.26
N LEU A 41 -6.40 2.21 4.42
CA LEU A 41 -5.48 1.08 4.50
C LEU A 41 -6.08 -0.19 3.91
N TYR A 42 -7.41 -0.34 3.95
CA TYR A 42 -8.12 -1.49 3.40
C TYR A 42 -8.18 -1.52 1.87
N ASN A 43 -7.66 -0.50 1.19
CA ASN A 43 -7.43 -0.51 -0.26
C ASN A 43 -6.07 -1.13 -0.65
N ILE A 44 -5.28 -1.59 0.30
CA ILE A 44 -3.98 -2.23 0.06
C ILE A 44 -4.20 -3.70 -0.31
N HIS A 45 -4.58 -3.98 -1.55
CA HIS A 45 -4.77 -5.34 -2.06
C HIS A 45 -4.65 -5.43 -3.58
N TRP A 46 -4.42 -6.65 -4.10
CA TRP A 46 -4.30 -6.92 -5.54
C TRP A 46 -5.62 -7.10 -6.27
N LYS A 47 -6.73 -7.19 -5.56
CA LYS A 47 -8.02 -7.56 -6.11
C LYS A 47 -8.76 -6.37 -6.72
N ASN A 48 -9.48 -6.61 -7.82
CA ASN A 48 -10.44 -5.66 -8.40
C ASN A 48 -11.83 -5.80 -7.73
N ALA A 49 -12.84 -5.09 -8.27
CA ALA A 49 -14.22 -5.16 -7.78
C ALA A 49 -14.79 -6.60 -7.82
N ASP A 50 -14.38 -7.39 -8.84
CA ASP A 50 -14.82 -8.78 -9.02
C ASP A 50 -13.98 -9.78 -8.20
N ASN A 51 -13.21 -9.31 -7.25
CA ASN A 51 -12.29 -10.08 -6.42
C ASN A 51 -11.23 -10.88 -7.22
N ARG A 52 -10.80 -10.36 -8.38
CA ARG A 52 -9.79 -10.96 -9.26
C ARG A 52 -8.52 -10.13 -9.30
N VAL A 53 -7.37 -10.79 -9.45
CA VAL A 53 -6.09 -10.12 -9.69
C VAL A 53 -5.99 -9.74 -11.17
N ARG A 54 -5.67 -8.48 -11.48
CA ARG A 54 -5.38 -8.05 -12.84
C ARG A 54 -3.97 -8.43 -13.23
N TYR A 55 -3.86 -9.07 -14.36
CA TYR A 55 -2.56 -9.38 -14.99
C TYR A 55 -2.64 -9.25 -16.51
N ILE A 56 -1.50 -9.11 -17.12
CA ILE A 56 -1.31 -9.14 -18.57
C ILE A 56 -0.39 -10.31 -18.89
N VAL A 57 -0.71 -11.08 -19.90
CA VAL A 57 0.18 -12.09 -20.46
C VAL A 57 0.78 -11.54 -21.73
N PHE A 58 2.10 -11.40 -21.77
CA PHE A 58 2.80 -11.01 -22.99
C PHE A 58 2.81 -12.19 -23.98
N PRO A 59 2.30 -12.01 -25.21
CA PRO A 59 2.37 -13.04 -26.22
C PRO A 59 3.82 -13.23 -26.70
N GLU A 60 4.15 -14.46 -27.11
CA GLU A 60 5.46 -14.81 -27.66
C GLU A 60 5.87 -13.91 -28.85
N ALA A 61 4.90 -13.52 -29.69
CA ALA A 61 5.13 -12.62 -30.81
C ALA A 61 5.71 -11.24 -30.40
N LEU A 62 5.46 -10.78 -29.17
CA LEU A 62 6.00 -9.52 -28.65
C LEU A 62 7.27 -9.72 -27.83
N SER A 63 7.36 -10.83 -27.10
CA SER A 63 8.49 -11.09 -26.20
C SER A 63 9.68 -11.76 -26.92
N GLY A 64 9.45 -12.45 -28.03
CA GLY A 64 10.45 -13.22 -28.76
C GLY A 64 10.90 -14.49 -28.02
N ILE A 65 10.23 -14.86 -26.91
CA ILE A 65 10.57 -16.04 -26.11
C ILE A 65 9.34 -16.92 -25.89
N SER A 66 9.52 -18.24 -25.88
CA SER A 66 8.45 -19.21 -25.71
C SER A 66 7.91 -19.31 -24.30
N THR A 67 8.62 -18.73 -23.31
CA THR A 67 8.18 -18.71 -21.91
C THR A 67 7.05 -17.72 -21.70
N LYS A 68 6.02 -18.13 -20.98
CA LYS A 68 4.90 -17.28 -20.61
C LYS A 68 5.34 -16.19 -19.62
N ILE A 69 5.26 -14.92 -20.04
CA ILE A 69 5.54 -13.76 -19.18
C ILE A 69 4.21 -13.20 -18.66
N VAL A 70 4.03 -13.23 -17.34
CA VAL A 70 2.85 -12.69 -16.65
C VAL A 70 3.24 -11.42 -15.89
N VAL A 71 2.57 -10.32 -16.18
CA VAL A 71 2.79 -9.02 -15.53
C VAL A 71 1.58 -8.69 -14.66
N LEU A 72 1.79 -8.53 -13.35
CA LEU A 72 0.77 -8.07 -12.42
C LEU A 72 0.61 -6.54 -12.51
N VAL A 73 -0.64 -6.08 -12.65
CA VAL A 73 -0.94 -4.65 -12.82
C VAL A 73 -1.24 -4.00 -11.48
N GLY A 74 -0.22 -3.36 -10.87
CA GLY A 74 -0.29 -2.71 -9.56
C GLY A 74 -0.75 -1.24 -9.56
N LYS A 75 -1.16 -0.68 -10.71
CA LYS A 75 -1.56 0.74 -10.84
C LYS A 75 -2.73 1.15 -9.92
N ARG A 76 -3.55 0.20 -9.50
CA ARG A 76 -4.74 0.46 -8.66
C ARG A 76 -4.46 0.54 -7.17
N PHE A 77 -3.24 0.25 -6.73
CA PHE A 77 -2.88 0.50 -5.34
C PHE A 77 -2.99 2.00 -5.02
N PRO A 78 -3.36 2.37 -3.80
CA PRO A 78 -3.63 3.76 -3.42
C PRO A 78 -2.49 4.74 -3.73
N SER A 79 -1.24 4.28 -3.66
CA SER A 79 -0.05 5.06 -4.02
C SER A 79 0.40 4.87 -5.49
N GLY A 80 -0.41 4.22 -6.33
CA GLY A 80 -0.04 3.81 -7.69
C GLY A 80 0.95 2.65 -7.76
N SER A 81 1.35 2.06 -6.62
CA SER A 81 2.33 0.97 -6.55
C SER A 81 2.03 0.01 -5.40
N HIS A 82 2.30 -1.28 -5.62
CA HIS A 82 2.22 -2.32 -4.58
C HIS A 82 3.17 -2.10 -3.38
N LYS A 83 4.16 -1.20 -3.50
CA LYS A 83 5.11 -0.88 -2.42
C LYS A 83 4.42 -0.32 -1.17
N VAL A 84 3.23 0.26 -1.30
CA VAL A 84 2.43 0.65 -0.14
C VAL A 84 2.10 -0.54 0.78
N GLY A 85 1.87 -1.72 0.22
CA GLY A 85 1.68 -2.95 0.99
C GLY A 85 2.94 -3.38 1.75
N ALA A 86 4.12 -3.26 1.13
CA ALA A 86 5.38 -3.55 1.79
C ALA A 86 5.63 -2.60 2.97
N VAL A 87 5.34 -1.30 2.80
CA VAL A 87 5.43 -0.32 3.89
C VAL A 87 4.46 -0.65 5.02
N TYR A 88 3.20 -0.91 4.67
CA TYR A 88 2.20 -1.29 5.67
C TYR A 88 2.62 -2.52 6.46
N SER A 89 3.11 -3.57 5.78
CA SER A 89 3.60 -4.79 6.44
C SER A 89 4.72 -4.50 7.44
N CYS A 90 5.72 -3.69 7.05
CA CYS A 90 6.81 -3.31 7.95
C CYS A 90 6.33 -2.52 9.17
N LEU A 91 5.41 -1.56 8.97
CA LEU A 91 4.90 -0.74 10.06
C LEU A 91 4.01 -1.53 11.01
N ILE A 92 3.07 -2.30 10.48
CA ILE A 92 2.13 -3.05 11.32
C ILE A 92 2.84 -4.16 12.11
N GLU A 93 3.83 -4.84 11.52
CA GLU A 93 4.63 -5.83 12.23
C GLU A 93 5.36 -5.20 13.42
N LYS A 94 6.06 -4.08 13.21
CA LYS A 94 6.75 -3.34 14.26
C LYS A 94 5.80 -2.82 15.34
N GLN A 95 4.62 -2.35 14.95
CA GLN A 95 3.59 -1.88 15.87
C GLN A 95 3.04 -3.02 16.73
N LEU A 96 2.78 -4.18 16.15
CA LEU A 96 2.28 -5.36 16.87
C LEU A 96 3.31 -5.93 17.85
N LEU A 97 4.61 -5.86 17.51
CA LEU A 97 5.71 -6.22 18.41
C LEU A 97 5.93 -5.19 19.54
N GLY A 98 5.31 -4.01 19.43
CA GLY A 98 5.51 -2.92 20.39
C GLY A 98 6.79 -2.11 20.18
N ASP A 99 7.51 -2.37 19.07
CA ASP A 99 8.76 -1.68 18.73
C ASP A 99 8.53 -0.21 18.37
N ILE A 100 7.39 0.11 17.78
CA ILE A 100 7.02 1.49 17.40
C ILE A 100 5.60 1.85 17.84
N ARG A 101 5.39 3.15 18.12
CA ARG A 101 4.08 3.69 18.50
C ARG A 101 3.86 5.06 17.84
N PRO A 102 2.62 5.36 17.37
CA PRO A 102 2.25 6.70 16.91
C PRO A 102 2.48 7.75 18.00
N GLY A 103 2.99 8.92 17.61
CA GLY A 103 3.31 10.00 18.51
C GLY A 103 4.66 9.90 19.23
N GLU A 104 5.23 8.71 19.37
CA GLU A 104 6.54 8.46 19.99
C GLU A 104 7.65 8.26 18.96
N HIS A 105 7.32 7.64 17.84
CA HIS A 105 8.28 7.25 16.81
C HIS A 105 7.96 7.88 15.45
N VAL A 106 8.99 8.17 14.68
CA VAL A 106 8.91 8.70 13.32
C VAL A 106 9.57 7.68 12.38
N PRO A 107 8.79 6.91 11.61
CA PRO A 107 9.34 6.03 10.58
C PRO A 107 10.09 6.83 9.52
N ILE A 108 11.32 6.39 9.22
CA ILE A 108 12.17 7.01 8.21
C ILE A 108 12.30 6.07 7.02
N PHE A 109 12.02 6.57 5.82
CA PHE A 109 12.05 5.83 4.57
C PHE A 109 13.15 6.39 3.64
N PRO A 110 14.39 5.87 3.72
CA PRO A 110 15.43 6.23 2.75
C PRO A 110 15.15 5.51 1.43
N SER A 111 14.47 6.19 0.50
CA SER A 111 14.03 5.57 -0.76
C SER A 111 13.81 6.60 -1.85
N THR A 112 14.43 6.35 -3.00
CA THR A 112 14.28 7.16 -4.22
C THR A 112 13.02 6.82 -5.03
N GLY A 113 12.18 5.92 -4.57
CA GLY A 113 11.08 5.42 -5.38
C GLY A 113 9.82 5.09 -4.60
N ASN A 114 9.08 4.14 -5.13
CA ASN A 114 7.72 3.79 -4.68
C ASN A 114 7.62 3.35 -3.19
N PHE A 115 8.73 2.92 -2.58
CA PHE A 115 8.73 2.59 -1.15
C PHE A 115 8.62 3.86 -0.30
N GLY A 116 9.36 4.93 -0.66
CA GLY A 116 9.22 6.24 0.00
C GLY A 116 7.83 6.85 -0.18
N ILE A 117 7.28 6.77 -1.41
CA ILE A 117 5.88 7.19 -1.68
C ILE A 117 4.91 6.39 -0.82
N GLY A 118 5.10 5.07 -0.72
CA GLY A 118 4.32 4.21 0.16
C GLY A 118 4.40 4.62 1.63
N GLY A 119 5.60 5.02 2.11
CA GLY A 119 5.84 5.52 3.46
C GLY A 119 5.12 6.83 3.75
N ALA A 120 5.21 7.78 2.82
CA ALA A 120 4.48 9.05 2.90
C ALA A 120 2.96 8.86 2.88
N TRP A 121 2.47 7.85 2.16
CA TRP A 121 1.04 7.54 2.10
C TRP A 121 0.56 6.73 3.32
N GLY A 122 1.28 5.67 3.71
CA GLY A 122 0.84 4.71 4.73
C GLY A 122 1.02 5.22 6.16
N GLY A 123 2.16 5.84 6.46
CA GLY A 123 2.48 6.26 7.82
C GLY A 123 1.44 7.19 8.45
N PRO A 124 1.01 8.29 7.79
CA PRO A 124 -0.02 9.18 8.35
C PRO A 124 -1.35 8.49 8.63
N ARG A 125 -1.75 7.51 7.81
CA ARG A 125 -2.98 6.73 8.00
C ARG A 125 -2.90 5.75 9.17
N MET A 126 -1.68 5.40 9.59
CA MET A 126 -1.42 4.61 10.81
C MET A 126 -1.11 5.51 12.02
N GLY A 127 -1.28 6.83 11.90
CA GLY A 127 -1.04 7.79 12.97
C GLY A 127 0.42 8.21 13.15
N TYR A 128 1.32 7.85 12.24
CA TYR A 128 2.74 8.22 12.28
C TYR A 128 3.03 9.49 11.48
N ARG A 129 3.94 10.31 11.99
CA ARG A 129 4.65 11.28 11.15
C ARG A 129 5.71 10.51 10.38
N SER A 130 5.69 10.57 9.06
CA SER A 130 6.67 9.88 8.20
C SER A 130 7.70 10.84 7.64
N LEU A 131 8.96 10.41 7.61
CA LEU A 131 10.05 11.12 6.97
C LEU A 131 10.57 10.31 5.79
N VAL A 132 10.62 10.91 4.60
CA VAL A 132 11.23 10.30 3.41
C VAL A 132 12.54 11.02 3.12
N ILE A 133 13.63 10.26 3.01
CA ILE A 133 14.95 10.80 2.68
C ILE A 133 15.25 10.49 1.22
N LEU A 134 15.50 11.53 0.45
CA LEU A 134 15.81 11.46 -0.98
C LEU A 134 17.22 12.05 -1.23
N PRO A 135 18.01 11.48 -2.17
CA PRO A 135 19.24 12.13 -2.63
C PRO A 135 18.90 13.42 -3.37
N GLU A 136 19.75 14.43 -3.23
CA GLU A 136 19.58 15.74 -3.89
C GLU A 136 19.61 15.63 -5.41
N GLU A 137 20.40 14.68 -5.93
CA GLU A 137 20.61 14.47 -7.37
C GLU A 137 19.48 13.72 -8.09
N MET A 138 18.38 13.43 -7.39
CA MET A 138 17.23 12.77 -8.03
C MET A 138 16.57 13.64 -9.09
N SER A 139 16.05 12.97 -10.13
CA SER A 139 15.23 13.66 -11.14
C SER A 139 14.00 14.31 -10.48
N ARG A 140 13.63 15.52 -10.92
CA ARG A 140 12.49 16.27 -10.36
C ARG A 140 11.13 15.64 -10.63
N GLU A 141 11.09 14.60 -11.47
CA GLU A 141 9.87 13.86 -11.84
C GLU A 141 9.49 12.76 -10.82
N ARG A 142 10.32 12.54 -9.82
CA ARG A 142 10.13 11.57 -8.76
C ARG A 142 10.05 12.28 -7.41
#